data_d51dad5f27b7749680536e17cb9800b6
#
_entry.id   d51dad5f27b7749680536e17cb9800b6
#
_cell.length_a   1.000
_cell.length_b   1.000
_cell.length_c   1.000
_cell.angle_alpha   90.00
_cell.angle_beta   90.00
_cell.angle_gamma   90.00
#
_symmetry.space_group_name_H-M   'P 1'
#
loop_
_entity.id
_entity.type
_entity.pdbx_description
1 polymer ?
#
loop_
_entity_poly.entity_id
_entity_poly.type
_entity_poly.pdbx_seq_one_letter_code
_entity_poly.pdbx_strand_id
1 'polypeptide(L)'
;MSKMRLIRGLALVLLSPVLAIQAHEFSLGDLHIAHPWSREMPPSAPTAAAYFVVHNQGARADRLLGAETPVAGKAQLHQHLNRDGLMKMEHVSAVAIPAGGEAAFVPMGYHVMLFDLKRPLRDGDRFPLTLRFEQAGEVTLEVVVQKDAPVAAPADQVHGHAASGAQPPHE
;
A
#
# COMPACT_ATOMS: atom_id res chain seq x y z
N MET A 1 -58.31 38.57 24.88
CA MET A 1 -57.24 38.93 23.91
C MET A 1 -55.96 38.16 24.28
N SER A 2 -55.81 36.94 23.70
CA SER A 2 -54.71 36.02 24.02
C SER A 2 -53.60 36.24 23.01
N LYS A 3 -52.42 36.60 23.47
CA LYS A 3 -51.21 36.80 22.62
C LYS A 3 -50.41 35.48 22.60
N MET A 4 -50.58 34.75 21.51
CA MET A 4 -49.83 33.53 21.21
C MET A 4 -48.38 33.89 20.81
N ARG A 5 -47.39 33.56 21.66
CA ARG A 5 -45.97 33.76 21.38
C ARG A 5 -45.45 32.54 20.61
N LEU A 6 -45.12 32.77 19.37
CA LEU A 6 -44.51 31.79 18.46
C LEU A 6 -43.01 31.68 18.80
N ILE A 7 -42.59 30.60 19.44
CA ILE A 7 -41.15 30.29 19.67
C ILE A 7 -40.61 29.66 18.43
N ARG A 8 -39.80 30.37 17.67
CA ARG A 8 -39.00 29.84 16.55
C ARG A 8 -37.78 29.13 17.13
N GLY A 9 -37.83 27.79 17.16
CA GLY A 9 -36.68 26.97 17.50
C GLY A 9 -35.67 26.98 16.36
N LEU A 10 -34.48 27.57 16.61
CA LEU A 10 -33.34 27.54 15.72
C LEU A 10 -32.61 26.18 15.90
N ALA A 11 -32.82 25.27 14.97
CA ALA A 11 -32.08 24.00 14.95
C ALA A 11 -30.65 24.26 14.45
N LEU A 12 -29.70 24.22 15.37
CA LEU A 12 -28.26 24.28 15.08
C LEU A 12 -27.80 22.92 14.56
N VAL A 13 -27.65 22.78 13.25
CA VAL A 13 -27.08 21.59 12.61
C VAL A 13 -25.57 21.64 12.83
N LEU A 14 -25.05 20.79 13.76
CA LEU A 14 -23.61 20.57 13.96
C LEU A 14 -23.07 19.78 12.77
N LEU A 15 -22.44 20.50 11.85
CA LEU A 15 -21.68 19.91 10.75
C LEU A 15 -20.34 19.41 11.31
N SER A 16 -20.27 18.13 11.67
CA SER A 16 -19.00 17.51 12.08
C SER A 16 -18.09 17.38 10.85
N PRO A 17 -16.86 17.93 10.89
CA PRO A 17 -15.91 17.68 9.82
C PRO A 17 -15.53 16.20 9.82
N VAL A 18 -15.84 15.48 8.76
CA VAL A 18 -15.30 14.15 8.48
C VAL A 18 -13.84 14.36 8.12
N LEU A 19 -12.92 14.04 9.03
CA LEU A 19 -11.50 13.96 8.74
C LEU A 19 -11.31 12.79 7.76
N ALA A 20 -11.16 13.12 6.49
CA ALA A 20 -10.73 12.14 5.49
C ALA A 20 -9.34 11.66 5.89
N ILE A 21 -9.22 10.38 6.26
CA ILE A 21 -7.93 9.70 6.41
C ILE A 21 -7.39 9.64 4.99
N GLN A 22 -6.44 10.52 4.67
CA GLN A 22 -5.72 10.46 3.40
C GLN A 22 -4.85 9.20 3.44
N ALA A 23 -5.27 8.16 2.73
CA ALA A 23 -4.37 7.09 2.32
C ALA A 23 -3.27 7.77 1.49
N HIS A 24 -2.01 7.63 1.91
CA HIS A 24 -0.89 8.17 1.15
C HIS A 24 -0.73 7.33 -0.12
N GLU A 25 -1.29 7.82 -1.20
CA GLU A 25 -1.16 7.24 -2.53
C GLU A 25 -0.20 8.10 -3.36
N PHE A 26 0.67 7.45 -4.12
CA PHE A 26 1.62 8.09 -5.01
C PHE A 26 1.35 7.63 -6.43
N SER A 27 1.45 8.54 -7.40
CA SER A 27 1.23 8.23 -8.80
C SER A 27 2.44 8.60 -9.64
N LEU A 28 2.78 7.74 -10.61
CA LEU A 28 3.81 7.96 -11.59
C LEU A 28 3.32 7.43 -12.95
N GLY A 29 2.78 8.33 -13.78
CA GLY A 29 2.07 7.94 -14.99
C GLY A 29 0.88 7.03 -14.67
N ASP A 30 0.87 5.83 -15.26
CA ASP A 30 -0.16 4.82 -15.05
C ASP A 30 0.07 3.95 -13.80
N LEU A 31 1.18 4.16 -13.08
CA LEU A 31 1.46 3.43 -11.85
C LEU A 31 0.91 4.17 -10.64
N HIS A 32 0.19 3.44 -9.79
CA HIS A 32 -0.31 3.91 -8.50
C HIS A 32 0.29 3.07 -7.38
N ILE A 33 0.97 3.72 -6.45
CA ILE A 33 1.63 3.07 -5.33
C ILE A 33 0.83 3.39 -4.06
N ALA A 34 0.31 2.35 -3.43
CA ALA A 34 -0.56 2.46 -2.27
C ALA A 34 0.12 1.94 -1.01
N HIS A 35 -0.24 2.54 0.12
CA HIS A 35 0.08 2.09 1.47
C HIS A 35 1.57 1.81 1.74
N PRO A 36 2.50 2.74 1.46
CA PRO A 36 3.91 2.55 1.78
C PRO A 36 4.12 2.56 3.31
N TRP A 37 4.60 1.45 3.85
CA TRP A 37 4.85 1.29 5.28
C TRP A 37 6.07 0.41 5.57
N SER A 38 6.58 0.53 6.79
CA SER A 38 7.64 -0.32 7.34
C SER A 38 7.25 -0.72 8.76
N ARG A 39 7.69 -1.89 9.22
CA ARG A 39 7.47 -2.28 10.61
C ARG A 39 8.48 -1.59 11.52
N GLU A 40 8.03 -1.17 12.71
CA GLU A 40 8.94 -0.77 13.79
C GLU A 40 9.89 -1.91 14.12
N MET A 41 11.17 -1.60 14.29
CA MET A 41 12.21 -2.57 14.58
C MET A 41 12.86 -2.25 15.94
N PRO A 42 13.41 -3.25 16.66
CA PRO A 42 14.21 -2.98 17.83
C PRO A 42 15.29 -1.93 17.55
N PRO A 43 15.64 -1.05 18.51
CA PRO A 43 16.58 0.05 18.28
C PRO A 43 17.96 -0.38 17.76
N SER A 44 18.36 -1.62 18.03
CA SER A 44 19.64 -2.21 17.60
C SER A 44 19.54 -3.02 16.30
N ALA A 45 18.37 -3.08 15.66
CA ALA A 45 18.20 -3.84 14.42
C ALA A 45 19.01 -3.21 13.29
N PRO A 46 19.90 -3.97 12.62
CA PRO A 46 20.70 -3.45 11.51
C PRO A 46 19.90 -3.38 10.20
N THR A 47 18.71 -3.99 10.15
CA THR A 47 17.90 -4.12 8.95
C THR A 47 16.43 -3.83 9.23
N ALA A 48 15.70 -3.44 8.19
CA ALA A 48 14.24 -3.31 8.16
C ALA A 48 13.70 -3.70 6.78
N ALA A 49 12.39 -3.72 6.62
CA ALA A 49 11.75 -3.96 5.35
C ALA A 49 10.67 -2.90 5.08
N ALA A 50 10.56 -2.48 3.83
CA ALA A 50 9.48 -1.61 3.37
C ALA A 50 8.53 -2.39 2.45
N TYR A 51 7.25 -2.05 2.58
CA TYR A 51 6.12 -2.69 1.93
C TYR A 51 5.22 -1.66 1.26
N PHE A 52 4.60 -2.02 0.16
CA PHE A 52 3.64 -1.20 -0.61
C PHE A 52 2.98 -2.07 -1.68
N VAL A 53 1.96 -1.55 -2.34
CA VAL A 53 1.37 -2.21 -3.53
C VAL A 53 1.52 -1.26 -4.72
N VAL A 54 1.97 -1.80 -5.86
CA VAL A 54 2.04 -1.06 -7.13
C VAL A 54 0.95 -1.59 -8.04
N HIS A 55 -0.03 -0.75 -8.37
CA HIS A 55 -1.06 -1.02 -9.37
C HIS A 55 -0.65 -0.37 -10.69
N ASN A 56 -0.70 -1.12 -11.77
CA ASN A 56 -0.46 -0.62 -13.11
C ASN A 56 -1.79 -0.53 -13.86
N GLN A 57 -2.31 0.67 -14.03
CA GLN A 57 -3.56 0.93 -14.75
C GLN A 57 -3.35 1.10 -16.27
N GLY A 58 -2.09 1.04 -16.72
CA GLY A 58 -1.71 1.19 -18.12
C GLY A 58 -1.83 -0.09 -18.93
N ALA A 59 -1.75 0.07 -20.23
CA ALA A 59 -1.79 -1.03 -21.20
C ALA A 59 -0.41 -1.70 -21.42
N ARG A 60 0.66 -1.20 -20.79
CA ARG A 60 2.02 -1.75 -20.89
C ARG A 60 2.51 -2.22 -19.53
N ALA A 61 3.16 -3.38 -19.52
CA ALA A 61 3.85 -3.86 -18.34
C ALA A 61 5.04 -2.97 -18.00
N ASP A 62 5.38 -2.89 -16.70
CA ASP A 62 6.59 -2.25 -16.21
C ASP A 62 7.35 -3.20 -15.26
N ARG A 63 8.50 -2.79 -14.77
CA ARG A 63 9.32 -3.54 -13.82
C ARG A 63 9.91 -2.59 -12.79
N LEU A 64 9.82 -2.94 -11.52
CA LEU A 64 10.60 -2.28 -10.48
C LEU A 64 12.01 -2.85 -10.49
N LEU A 65 13.01 -2.00 -10.70
CA LEU A 65 14.42 -2.36 -10.85
C LEU A 65 15.25 -2.15 -9.57
N GLY A 66 14.76 -1.32 -8.65
CA GLY A 66 15.49 -1.02 -7.43
C GLY A 66 14.81 0.02 -6.57
N ALA A 67 15.41 0.23 -5.40
CA ALA A 67 14.98 1.24 -4.44
C ALA A 67 16.18 1.86 -3.73
N GLU A 68 16.04 3.11 -3.27
CA GLU A 68 17.03 3.85 -2.52
C GLU A 68 16.40 4.64 -1.38
N THR A 69 17.12 4.79 -0.27
CA THR A 69 16.67 5.60 0.87
C THR A 69 17.86 6.17 1.63
N PRO A 70 17.77 7.40 2.16
CA PRO A 70 18.84 7.97 2.98
C PRO A 70 18.96 7.33 4.37
N VAL A 71 17.93 6.60 4.87
CA VAL A 71 17.93 6.00 6.22
C VAL A 71 18.68 4.67 6.31
N ALA A 72 19.12 4.11 5.17
CA ALA A 72 19.88 2.87 5.11
C ALA A 72 21.15 3.04 4.26
N GLY A 73 22.11 2.15 4.43
CA GLY A 73 23.29 2.08 3.58
C GLY A 73 23.01 1.43 2.22
N LYS A 74 22.03 0.54 2.18
CA LYS A 74 21.62 -0.18 0.97
C LYS A 74 20.16 -0.59 1.04
N ALA A 75 19.43 -0.51 -0.11
CA ALA A 75 18.10 -1.08 -0.30
C ALA A 75 18.14 -2.09 -1.45
N GLN A 76 17.46 -3.23 -1.28
CA GLN A 76 17.41 -4.31 -2.28
C GLN A 76 16.02 -4.92 -2.35
N LEU A 77 15.64 -5.35 -3.56
CA LEU A 77 14.40 -6.12 -3.77
C LEU A 77 14.64 -7.56 -3.34
N HIS A 78 13.79 -8.08 -2.48
CA HIS A 78 13.84 -9.46 -2.01
C HIS A 78 12.48 -10.14 -2.18
N GLN A 79 12.50 -11.46 -2.22
CA GLN A 79 11.32 -12.31 -2.26
C GLN A 79 11.45 -13.44 -1.24
N HIS A 80 10.36 -13.75 -0.51
CA HIS A 80 10.24 -15.00 0.20
C HIS A 80 9.76 -16.10 -0.74
N LEU A 81 10.50 -17.22 -0.75
CA LEU A 81 10.16 -18.41 -1.52
C LEU A 81 10.03 -19.61 -0.59
N ASN A 82 8.98 -20.40 -0.77
CA ASN A 82 8.88 -21.70 -0.13
C ASN A 82 9.47 -22.76 -1.07
N ARG A 83 10.59 -23.33 -0.68
CA ARG A 83 11.23 -24.47 -1.40
C ARG A 83 11.26 -25.66 -0.47
N ASP A 84 10.50 -26.69 -0.79
CA ASP A 84 10.43 -27.97 -0.04
C ASP A 84 10.09 -27.77 1.46
N GLY A 85 9.16 -26.87 1.75
CA GLY A 85 8.75 -26.53 3.12
C GLY A 85 9.69 -25.58 3.86
N LEU A 86 10.80 -25.16 3.24
CA LEU A 86 11.73 -24.17 3.79
C LEU A 86 11.48 -22.80 3.20
N MET A 87 11.21 -21.82 4.07
CA MET A 87 11.13 -20.43 3.68
C MET A 87 12.53 -19.87 3.49
N LYS A 88 12.83 -19.39 2.26
CA LYS A 88 14.08 -18.73 1.91
C LYS A 88 13.79 -17.31 1.45
N MET A 89 14.66 -16.39 1.81
CA MET A 89 14.66 -15.03 1.32
C MET A 89 15.76 -14.92 0.26
N GLU A 90 15.38 -14.51 -0.95
CA GLU A 90 16.31 -14.36 -2.06
C GLU A 90 16.26 -12.94 -2.62
N HIS A 91 17.41 -12.40 -3.00
CA HIS A 91 17.51 -11.16 -3.75
C HIS A 91 16.98 -11.36 -5.17
N VAL A 92 16.18 -10.41 -5.66
CA VAL A 92 15.69 -10.37 -7.03
C VAL A 92 16.15 -9.07 -7.71
N SER A 93 16.59 -9.16 -8.97
CA SER A 93 17.07 -7.99 -9.72
C SER A 93 15.96 -7.09 -10.22
N ALA A 94 14.74 -7.60 -10.33
CA ALA A 94 13.56 -6.83 -10.71
C ALA A 94 12.28 -7.58 -10.34
N VAL A 95 11.19 -6.81 -10.16
CA VAL A 95 9.84 -7.34 -9.96
C VAL A 95 8.94 -6.85 -11.07
N ALA A 96 8.29 -7.78 -11.79
CA ALA A 96 7.39 -7.47 -12.90
C ALA A 96 6.07 -6.89 -12.37
N ILE A 97 5.54 -5.90 -13.08
CA ILE A 97 4.25 -5.25 -12.83
C ILE A 97 3.43 -5.36 -14.12
N PRO A 98 2.53 -6.35 -14.23
CA PRO A 98 1.77 -6.59 -15.46
C PRO A 98 0.92 -5.38 -15.86
N ALA A 99 0.64 -5.24 -17.15
CA ALA A 99 -0.34 -4.28 -17.65
C ALA A 99 -1.73 -4.60 -17.05
N GLY A 100 -2.42 -3.59 -16.54
CA GLY A 100 -3.72 -3.75 -15.88
C GLY A 100 -3.69 -4.62 -14.62
N GLY A 101 -2.49 -4.86 -14.04
CA GLY A 101 -2.30 -5.73 -12.89
C GLY A 101 -1.57 -5.03 -11.74
N GLU A 102 -1.02 -5.84 -10.82
CA GLU A 102 -0.33 -5.31 -9.65
C GLU A 102 0.90 -6.13 -9.27
N ALA A 103 1.77 -5.51 -8.47
CA ALA A 103 2.82 -6.19 -7.74
C ALA A 103 2.71 -5.80 -6.25
N ALA A 104 2.46 -6.81 -5.39
CA ALA A 104 2.30 -6.61 -3.96
C ALA A 104 3.61 -6.87 -3.22
N PHE A 105 4.14 -5.83 -2.57
CA PHE A 105 5.26 -5.91 -1.64
C PHE A 105 4.68 -6.01 -0.23
N VAL A 106 4.63 -7.23 0.29
CA VAL A 106 3.95 -7.59 1.55
C VAL A 106 4.81 -8.53 2.38
N PRO A 107 4.59 -8.62 3.69
CA PRO A 107 5.24 -9.65 4.51
C PRO A 107 5.05 -11.04 3.91
N MET A 108 6.12 -11.85 3.92
CA MET A 108 6.18 -13.19 3.32
C MET A 108 6.08 -13.23 1.78
N GLY A 109 6.07 -12.08 1.11
CA GLY A 109 6.12 -11.93 -0.34
C GLY A 109 7.35 -11.14 -0.79
N TYR A 110 7.17 -10.33 -1.85
CA TYR A 110 8.16 -9.31 -2.21
C TYR A 110 8.26 -8.24 -1.13
N HIS A 111 9.44 -7.66 -0.96
CA HIS A 111 9.69 -6.52 -0.08
C HIS A 111 10.99 -5.81 -0.47
N VAL A 112 11.11 -4.56 -0.03
CA VAL A 112 12.37 -3.83 -0.11
C VAL A 112 13.11 -4.00 1.20
N MET A 113 14.22 -4.75 1.18
CA MET A 113 15.06 -4.96 2.34
C MET A 113 16.03 -3.78 2.49
N LEU A 114 16.05 -3.17 3.68
CA LEU A 114 16.92 -2.07 4.06
C LEU A 114 18.06 -2.59 4.92
N PHE A 115 19.30 -2.37 4.53
CA PHE A 115 20.50 -2.80 5.24
C PHE A 115 21.27 -1.62 5.78
N ASP A 116 22.01 -1.84 6.85
CA ASP A 116 22.86 -0.83 7.47
C ASP A 116 22.06 0.43 7.84
N LEU A 117 21.01 0.23 8.66
CA LEU A 117 20.19 1.33 9.12
C LEU A 117 21.03 2.38 9.84
N LYS A 118 20.94 3.62 9.42
CA LYS A 118 21.68 4.76 9.99
C LYS A 118 21.04 5.31 11.27
N ARG A 119 19.79 4.95 11.55
CA ARG A 119 19.04 5.28 12.75
C ARG A 119 17.98 4.24 13.02
N PRO A 120 17.51 4.08 14.27
CA PRO A 120 16.32 3.28 14.56
C PRO A 120 15.09 3.79 13.80
N LEU A 121 14.21 2.88 13.39
CA LEU A 121 12.90 3.17 12.82
C LEU A 121 11.84 2.89 13.87
N ARG A 122 11.20 3.95 14.38
CA ARG A 122 10.21 3.89 15.46
C ARG A 122 8.81 4.12 14.92
N ASP A 123 7.82 3.61 15.62
CA ASP A 123 6.41 3.87 15.33
C ASP A 123 6.13 5.38 15.18
N GLY A 124 5.44 5.75 14.11
CA GLY A 124 5.16 7.14 13.74
C GLY A 124 6.26 7.83 12.94
N ASP A 125 7.48 7.26 12.87
CA ASP A 125 8.54 7.80 12.00
C ASP A 125 8.11 7.76 10.53
N ARG A 126 8.73 8.67 9.75
CA ARG A 126 8.56 8.72 8.29
C ARG A 126 9.94 8.80 7.64
N PHE A 127 10.06 8.19 6.47
CA PHE A 127 11.28 8.30 5.68
C PHE A 127 11.00 8.21 4.18
N PRO A 128 11.80 8.88 3.34
CA PRO A 128 11.67 8.80 1.90
C PRO A 128 12.23 7.47 1.39
N LEU A 129 11.53 6.86 0.42
CA LEU A 129 11.97 5.69 -0.34
C LEU A 129 11.77 6.00 -1.82
N THR A 130 12.86 6.09 -2.57
CA THR A 130 12.82 6.28 -4.01
C THR A 130 12.78 4.93 -4.69
N LEU A 131 11.76 4.70 -5.52
CA LEU A 131 11.59 3.52 -6.37
C LEU A 131 11.99 3.85 -7.79
N ARG A 132 12.73 2.94 -8.45
CA ARG A 132 13.16 3.09 -9.84
C ARG A 132 12.52 2.01 -10.72
N PHE A 133 11.67 2.46 -11.63
CA PHE A 133 10.98 1.63 -12.62
C PHE A 133 11.70 1.66 -13.97
N GLU A 134 11.49 0.62 -14.77
CA GLU A 134 12.12 0.47 -16.08
C GLU A 134 11.57 1.45 -17.11
N GLN A 135 10.24 1.62 -17.14
CA GLN A 135 9.54 2.46 -18.11
C GLN A 135 9.10 3.79 -17.50
N ALA A 136 8.47 3.75 -16.34
CA ALA A 136 7.89 4.94 -15.73
C ALA A 136 8.93 5.91 -15.15
N GLY A 137 10.16 5.45 -14.82
CA GLY A 137 11.20 6.28 -14.21
C GLY A 137 11.22 6.17 -12.69
N GLU A 138 11.40 7.28 -11.97
CA GLU A 138 11.57 7.29 -10.52
C GLU A 138 10.46 8.04 -9.81
N VAL A 139 10.09 7.56 -8.63
CA VAL A 139 9.19 8.23 -7.69
C VAL A 139 9.68 8.06 -6.27
N THR A 140 9.57 9.13 -5.47
CA THR A 140 9.88 9.06 -4.05
C THR A 140 8.60 9.00 -3.23
N LEU A 141 8.49 7.95 -2.44
CA LEU A 141 7.38 7.70 -1.51
C LEU A 141 7.74 8.21 -0.11
N GLU A 142 6.76 8.57 0.67
CA GLU A 142 6.88 8.71 2.12
C GLU A 142 6.42 7.42 2.79
N VAL A 143 7.34 6.66 3.36
CA VAL A 143 7.06 5.41 4.08
C VAL A 143 6.79 5.73 5.55
N VAL A 144 5.67 5.22 6.08
CA VAL A 144 5.30 5.37 7.50
C VAL A 144 5.75 4.14 8.28
N VAL A 145 6.42 4.35 9.40
CA VAL A 145 6.79 3.26 10.31
C VAL A 145 5.63 2.98 11.26
N GLN A 146 5.26 1.70 11.41
CA GLN A 146 4.12 1.27 12.22
C GLN A 146 4.47 -0.01 13.00
N LYS A 147 3.90 -0.18 14.20
CA LYS A 147 4.05 -1.41 15.01
C LYS A 147 3.40 -2.61 14.32
N ASP A 148 2.18 -2.40 13.84
CA ASP A 148 1.38 -3.43 13.20
C ASP A 148 1.23 -3.14 11.70
N ALA A 149 1.06 -4.20 10.92
CA ALA A 149 0.72 -4.04 9.51
C ALA A 149 -0.58 -3.26 9.38
N PRO A 150 -0.69 -2.32 8.40
CA PRO A 150 -1.95 -1.67 8.11
C PRO A 150 -3.03 -2.72 7.89
N VAL A 151 -4.20 -2.49 8.49
CA VAL A 151 -5.37 -3.31 8.14
C VAL A 151 -5.69 -2.98 6.68
N ALA A 152 -5.56 -3.98 5.80
CA ALA A 152 -5.95 -3.81 4.40
C ALA A 152 -7.39 -3.28 4.38
N ALA A 153 -7.61 -2.15 3.70
CA ALA A 153 -8.98 -1.71 3.44
C ALA A 153 -9.70 -2.87 2.75
N PRO A 154 -10.94 -3.20 3.13
CA PRO A 154 -11.67 -4.28 2.47
C PRO A 154 -11.70 -3.94 0.97
N ALA A 155 -11.13 -4.83 0.15
CA ALA A 155 -11.28 -4.74 -1.29
C ALA A 155 -12.79 -4.69 -1.55
N ASP A 156 -13.24 -3.64 -2.23
CA ASP A 156 -14.64 -3.53 -2.64
C ASP A 156 -15.01 -4.85 -3.30
N GLN A 157 -15.92 -5.58 -2.64
CA GLN A 157 -16.48 -6.81 -3.19
C GLN A 157 -17.29 -6.40 -4.43
N VAL A 158 -16.66 -6.50 -5.57
CA VAL A 158 -17.36 -6.49 -6.85
C VAL A 158 -18.24 -7.75 -6.85
N HIS A 159 -19.46 -7.61 -6.35
CA HIS A 159 -20.50 -8.62 -6.51
C HIS A 159 -20.83 -8.70 -8.01
N GLY A 160 -20.11 -9.56 -8.71
CA GLY A 160 -20.56 -10.05 -10.01
C GLY A 160 -21.87 -10.81 -9.80
N HIS A 161 -23.00 -10.16 -10.10
CA HIS A 161 -24.25 -10.86 -10.30
C HIS A 161 -24.09 -11.82 -11.50
N ALA A 162 -23.74 -13.07 -11.19
CA ALA A 162 -23.93 -14.15 -12.15
C ALA A 162 -25.44 -14.29 -12.35
N ALA A 163 -25.88 -13.92 -13.55
CA ALA A 163 -27.22 -14.13 -14.01
C ALA A 163 -27.54 -15.64 -13.98
N SER A 164 -28.39 -16.03 -13.06
CA SER A 164 -29.10 -17.31 -13.11
C SER A 164 -30.06 -17.25 -14.31
N GLY A 165 -29.84 -18.10 -15.29
CA GLY A 165 -30.70 -18.18 -16.45
C GLY A 165 -30.69 -19.56 -17.08
N ALA A 166 -31.81 -20.20 -17.03
CA ALA A 166 -32.32 -21.26 -17.92
C ALA A 166 -31.98 -22.72 -17.55
N GLN A 167 -32.94 -23.28 -16.88
CA GLN A 167 -33.23 -24.71 -16.85
C GLN A 167 -33.90 -25.11 -18.18
N PRO A 168 -33.45 -26.16 -18.90
CA PRO A 168 -34.20 -26.70 -20.02
C PRO A 168 -35.36 -27.60 -19.55
N PRO A 169 -36.46 -27.69 -20.33
CA PRO A 169 -37.63 -28.51 -19.96
C PRO A 169 -37.37 -29.99 -20.21
N HIS A 170 -37.99 -30.81 -19.36
CA HIS A 170 -38.08 -32.25 -19.50
C HIS A 170 -39.07 -32.63 -20.59
N GLU A 171 -38.73 -33.51 -21.48
CA GLU A 171 -39.53 -34.58 -22.09
C GLU A 171 -38.70 -35.88 -22.16
#